data_d2f17376350d900720bc23b9df301424
#
_entry.id   d2f17376350d900720bc23b9df301424
#
_cell.length_a   1.000
_cell.length_b   1.000
_cell.length_c   1.000
_cell.angle_alpha   90.00
_cell.angle_beta   90.00
_cell.angle_gamma   90.00
#
_symmetry.space_group_name_H-M   'P 1'
#
loop_
_entity.id
_entity.type
_entity.pdbx_description
1 polymer ?
#
loop_
_entity_poly.entity_id
_entity_poly.type
_entity_poly.pdbx_seq_one_letter_code
_entity_poly.pdbx_strand_id
1 'polypeptide(L)'
;MGDRIVVMRDGLIHQIDEPLRLYNKPVNQFVAGFIGSPSMNFVRGKLTSSGSGATFDEGQLQIALSATQADQLRDHFDQEVTLGIRPEDIHDPDTIGRNVETVEIEAKVEVVEPMGNEVFLNLTTGKTALVARVDPLYMPRVDQTVKLAIEVEKAHFFDLDSEESLLQR
;
A
#
# COMPACT_ATOMS: atom_id res chain seq x y z
N MET A 1 -14.20 22.34 2.71
CA MET A 1 -12.91 21.76 3.11
C MET A 1 -11.87 22.86 2.92
N GLY A 2 -10.88 22.99 3.81
CA GLY A 2 -9.84 24.03 3.64
C GLY A 2 -8.95 23.74 2.41
N ASP A 3 -8.33 24.78 1.86
CA ASP A 3 -7.43 24.66 0.70
C ASP A 3 -6.13 23.93 1.03
N ARG A 4 -5.72 23.98 2.30
CA ARG A 4 -4.52 23.30 2.83
C ARG A 4 -4.80 22.65 4.17
N ILE A 5 -4.14 21.52 4.40
CA ILE A 5 -4.15 20.78 5.66
C ILE A 5 -2.74 20.78 6.24
N VAL A 6 -2.64 20.96 7.55
CA VAL A 6 -1.40 20.85 8.32
C VAL A 6 -1.47 19.55 9.12
N VAL A 7 -0.56 18.61 8.85
CA VAL A 7 -0.40 17.39 9.64
C VAL A 7 0.66 17.62 10.69
N MET A 8 0.29 17.42 11.95
CA MET A 8 1.17 17.67 13.10
C MET A 8 1.22 16.45 14.02
N ARG A 9 2.37 16.25 14.65
CA ARG A 9 2.59 15.25 15.72
C ARG A 9 3.52 15.86 16.78
N ASP A 10 3.14 15.75 18.02
CA ASP A 10 3.94 16.20 19.18
C ASP A 10 4.41 17.68 19.08
N GLY A 11 3.55 18.55 18.51
CA GLY A 11 3.86 19.96 18.30
C GLY A 11 4.73 20.28 17.06
N LEU A 12 5.18 19.27 16.32
CA LEU A 12 5.97 19.42 15.09
C LEU A 12 5.09 19.27 13.86
N ILE A 13 5.36 20.11 12.85
CA ILE A 13 4.69 20.01 11.55
C ILE A 13 5.43 18.97 10.71
N HIS A 14 4.71 17.95 10.25
CA HIS A 14 5.21 16.92 9.35
C HIS A 14 5.01 17.27 7.87
N GLN A 15 3.80 17.78 7.52
CA GLN A 15 3.51 18.20 6.15
C GLN A 15 2.42 19.25 6.13
N ILE A 16 2.54 20.22 5.21
CA ILE A 16 1.50 21.21 4.91
C ILE A 16 1.25 21.17 3.41
N ASP A 17 0.07 20.70 2.99
CA ASP A 17 -0.22 20.58 1.56
C ASP A 17 -1.74 20.60 1.28
N GLU A 18 -2.09 20.54 0.00
CA GLU A 18 -3.47 20.31 -0.45
C GLU A 18 -3.92 18.88 -0.05
N PRO A 19 -5.21 18.66 0.23
CA PRO A 19 -5.71 17.34 0.67
C PRO A 19 -5.29 16.16 -0.21
N LEU A 20 -5.40 16.30 -1.53
CA LEU A 20 -5.04 15.25 -2.49
C LEU A 20 -3.51 15.00 -2.54
N ARG A 21 -2.71 16.05 -2.31
CA ARG A 21 -1.25 15.87 -2.25
C ARG A 21 -0.82 15.15 -0.98
N LEU A 22 -1.41 15.49 0.17
CA LEU A 22 -1.18 14.75 1.42
C LEU A 22 -1.51 13.27 1.28
N TYR A 23 -2.60 12.97 0.56
CA TYR A 23 -3.06 11.62 0.33
C TYR A 23 -2.14 10.84 -0.63
N ASN A 24 -1.80 11.45 -1.78
CA ASN A 24 -1.07 10.77 -2.85
C ASN A 24 0.46 10.87 -2.71
N LYS A 25 0.96 11.89 -1.97
CA LYS A 25 2.40 12.21 -1.83
C LYS A 25 2.75 12.48 -0.37
N PRO A 26 2.50 11.54 0.54
CA PRO A 26 2.90 11.70 1.92
C PRO A 26 4.43 11.75 2.01
N VAL A 27 4.96 12.70 2.79
CA VAL A 27 6.42 12.86 2.94
C VAL A 27 7.05 11.80 3.82
N ASN A 28 6.25 11.15 4.68
CA ASN A 28 6.73 10.08 5.55
C ASN A 28 5.60 9.09 5.91
N GLN A 29 6.00 8.00 6.55
CA GLN A 29 5.11 6.92 6.97
C GLN A 29 4.02 7.40 7.95
N PHE A 30 4.35 8.36 8.83
CA PHE A 30 3.37 8.92 9.75
C PHE A 30 2.21 9.62 9.01
N VAL A 31 2.54 10.53 8.07
CA VAL A 31 1.51 11.22 7.26
C VAL A 31 0.69 10.22 6.45
N ALA A 32 1.35 9.23 5.84
CA ALA A 32 0.71 8.18 5.05
C ALA A 32 -0.32 7.37 5.85
N GLY A 33 0.02 7.01 7.08
CA GLY A 33 -0.86 6.26 7.98
C GLY A 33 -1.95 7.11 8.63
N PHE A 34 -1.68 8.41 8.83
CA PHE A 34 -2.65 9.33 9.45
C PHE A 34 -3.76 9.74 8.47
N ILE A 35 -3.44 9.87 7.17
CA ILE A 35 -4.38 10.31 6.15
C ILE A 35 -4.98 9.10 5.43
N GLY A 36 -6.27 8.89 5.65
CA GLY A 36 -7.06 7.79 5.08
C GLY A 36 -7.82 6.99 6.15
N SER A 37 -8.92 6.37 5.74
CA SER A 37 -9.72 5.47 6.59
C SER A 37 -10.25 4.34 5.71
N PRO A 38 -9.82 3.10 5.96
CA PRO A 38 -8.80 2.68 6.92
C PRO A 38 -7.40 3.25 6.64
N SER A 39 -6.51 3.13 7.63
CA SER A 39 -5.10 3.51 7.46
C SER A 39 -4.38 2.69 6.40
N MET A 40 -3.31 3.24 5.83
CA MET A 40 -2.42 2.53 4.92
C MET A 40 -1.84 1.26 5.56
N ASN A 41 -1.78 0.17 4.82
CA ASN A 41 -1.05 -1.03 5.21
C ASN A 41 0.45 -0.78 5.11
N PHE A 42 1.21 -1.20 6.12
CA PHE A 42 2.67 -1.12 6.12
C PHE A 42 3.29 -2.50 6.24
N VAL A 43 4.15 -2.84 5.30
CA VAL A 43 4.82 -4.14 5.22
C VAL A 43 6.32 -3.93 5.13
N ARG A 44 7.09 -4.54 6.04
CA ARG A 44 8.55 -4.52 5.98
C ARG A 44 9.06 -5.62 5.09
N GLY A 45 10.02 -5.30 4.23
CA GLY A 45 10.62 -6.25 3.31
C GLY A 45 11.85 -5.69 2.65
N LYS A 46 12.43 -6.46 1.77
CA LYS A 46 13.68 -6.13 1.08
C LYS A 46 13.42 -5.75 -0.37
N LEU A 47 14.06 -4.68 -0.85
CA LEU A 47 14.14 -4.39 -2.28
C LEU A 47 15.27 -5.20 -2.90
N THR A 48 14.96 -5.97 -3.94
CA THR A 48 15.93 -6.77 -4.68
C THR A 48 15.94 -6.39 -6.16
N SER A 49 17.12 -6.28 -6.76
CA SER A 49 17.23 -6.11 -8.20
C SER A 49 17.21 -7.46 -8.90
N SER A 50 16.49 -7.58 -10.01
CA SER A 50 16.36 -8.79 -10.80
C SER A 50 16.51 -8.46 -12.28
N GLY A 51 17.71 -8.57 -12.82
CA GLY A 51 17.97 -8.27 -14.24
C GLY A 51 17.64 -6.82 -14.60
N SER A 52 16.55 -6.58 -15.36
CA SER A 52 16.09 -5.24 -15.74
C SER A 52 14.99 -4.69 -14.80
N GLY A 53 14.58 -5.42 -13.77
CA GLY A 53 13.49 -5.04 -12.85
C GLY A 53 13.93 -5.03 -11.40
N ALA A 54 12.99 -4.68 -10.53
CA ALA A 54 13.14 -4.75 -9.10
C ALA A 54 11.90 -5.40 -8.47
N THR A 55 12.08 -6.02 -7.32
CA THR A 55 11.01 -6.70 -6.58
C THR A 55 11.12 -6.32 -5.11
N PHE A 56 9.99 -5.99 -4.50
CA PHE A 56 9.85 -5.96 -3.06
C PHE A 56 9.53 -7.37 -2.58
N ASP A 57 10.28 -7.88 -1.60
CA ASP A 57 10.14 -9.23 -1.06
C ASP A 57 10.08 -9.20 0.47
N GLU A 58 8.96 -9.67 1.03
CA GLU A 58 8.74 -9.85 2.46
C GLU A 58 8.87 -11.33 2.86
N GLY A 59 9.01 -12.22 1.88
CA GLY A 59 9.13 -13.68 2.03
C GLY A 59 7.90 -14.45 1.54
N GLN A 60 6.69 -14.02 1.86
CA GLN A 60 5.44 -14.59 1.33
C GLN A 60 4.70 -13.62 0.39
N LEU A 61 4.96 -12.33 0.54
CA LEU A 61 4.46 -11.28 -0.35
C LEU A 61 5.59 -10.78 -1.24
N GLN A 62 5.47 -10.99 -2.54
CA GLN A 62 6.41 -10.48 -3.54
C GLN A 62 5.67 -9.55 -4.51
N ILE A 63 6.20 -8.33 -4.68
CA ILE A 63 5.64 -7.32 -5.56
C ILE A 63 6.69 -6.86 -6.55
N ALA A 64 6.50 -7.19 -7.83
CA ALA A 64 7.32 -6.64 -8.90
C ALA A 64 7.04 -5.13 -9.03
N LEU A 65 8.10 -4.32 -9.02
CA LEU A 65 8.01 -2.88 -9.17
C LEU A 65 7.84 -2.49 -10.63
N SER A 66 7.12 -1.39 -10.87
CA SER A 66 7.12 -0.78 -12.20
C SER A 66 8.52 -0.24 -12.57
N ALA A 67 8.76 -0.02 -13.86
CA ALA A 67 10.03 0.50 -14.34
C ALA A 67 10.36 1.88 -13.70
N THR A 68 9.35 2.72 -13.53
CA THR A 68 9.47 4.05 -12.90
C THR A 68 9.88 3.95 -11.44
N GLN A 69 9.22 3.06 -10.69
CA GLN A 69 9.55 2.83 -9.27
C GLN A 69 10.95 2.22 -9.13
N ALA A 70 11.30 1.23 -9.97
CA ALA A 70 12.61 0.60 -9.95
C ALA A 70 13.74 1.61 -10.21
N ASP A 71 13.52 2.58 -11.12
CA ASP A 71 14.50 3.63 -11.40
C ASP A 71 14.68 4.60 -10.22
N GLN A 72 13.58 5.02 -9.58
CA GLN A 72 13.62 5.91 -8.41
C GLN A 72 14.22 5.24 -7.16
N LEU A 73 14.03 3.94 -7.00
CA LEU A 73 14.46 3.17 -5.84
C LEU A 73 15.84 2.50 -6.02
N ARG A 74 16.54 2.80 -7.11
CA ARG A 74 17.81 2.14 -7.47
C ARG A 74 18.86 2.18 -6.37
N ASP A 75 18.99 3.31 -5.67
CA ASP A 75 19.96 3.52 -4.60
C ASP A 75 19.60 2.76 -3.29
N HIS A 76 18.39 2.20 -3.24
CA HIS A 76 17.86 1.44 -2.10
C HIS A 76 17.79 -0.06 -2.36
N PHE A 77 18.33 -0.54 -3.50
CA PHE A 77 18.38 -1.99 -3.75
C PHE A 77 19.27 -2.69 -2.71
N ASP A 78 18.86 -3.91 -2.38
CA ASP A 78 19.43 -4.76 -1.33
C ASP A 78 19.25 -4.23 0.11
N GLN A 79 18.48 -3.16 0.29
CA GLN A 79 18.10 -2.62 1.60
C GLN A 79 16.71 -3.07 2.03
N GLU A 80 16.47 -3.09 3.35
CA GLU A 80 15.14 -3.23 3.91
C GLU A 80 14.41 -1.89 3.86
N VAL A 81 13.14 -1.93 3.45
CA VAL A 81 12.26 -0.76 3.35
C VAL A 81 10.88 -1.09 3.89
N THR A 82 10.06 -0.08 4.12
CA THR A 82 8.63 -0.24 4.39
C THR A 82 7.83 0.05 3.13
N LEU A 83 7.09 -0.96 2.67
CA LEU A 83 6.08 -0.83 1.62
C LEU A 83 4.78 -0.32 2.24
N GLY A 84 4.16 0.70 1.65
CA GLY A 84 2.84 1.22 1.99
C GLY A 84 1.84 0.94 0.88
N ILE A 85 0.71 0.30 1.22
CA ILE A 85 -0.39 0.02 0.29
C ILE A 85 -1.69 0.49 0.93
N ARG A 86 -2.45 1.32 0.23
CA ARG A 86 -3.77 1.72 0.72
C ARG A 86 -4.78 0.59 0.58
N PRO A 87 -5.74 0.47 1.51
CA PRO A 87 -6.78 -0.56 1.43
C PRO A 87 -7.57 -0.55 0.13
N GLU A 88 -7.83 0.62 -0.45
CA GLU A 88 -8.53 0.79 -1.72
C GLU A 88 -7.72 0.48 -2.97
N ASP A 89 -6.40 0.32 -2.84
CA ASP A 89 -5.50 -0.09 -3.93
C ASP A 89 -5.28 -1.61 -3.97
N ILE A 90 -6.04 -2.35 -3.13
CA ILE A 90 -6.13 -3.82 -3.12
C ILE A 90 -7.52 -4.20 -3.61
N HIS A 91 -7.59 -4.80 -4.78
CA HIS A 91 -8.83 -5.02 -5.52
C HIS A 91 -9.18 -6.50 -5.69
N ASP A 92 -10.47 -6.78 -5.91
CA ASP A 92 -10.88 -8.00 -6.57
C ASP A 92 -10.36 -7.98 -8.02
N PRO A 93 -9.59 -9.01 -8.46
CA PRO A 93 -9.02 -9.05 -9.81
C PRO A 93 -10.04 -8.93 -10.94
N ASP A 94 -11.29 -9.35 -10.70
CA ASP A 94 -12.36 -9.30 -11.70
C ASP A 94 -12.94 -7.88 -11.88
N THR A 95 -12.68 -6.95 -10.96
CA THR A 95 -13.23 -5.59 -10.99
C THR A 95 -12.23 -4.54 -11.50
N ILE A 96 -10.95 -4.86 -11.54
CA ILE A 96 -9.91 -3.92 -11.95
C ILE A 96 -9.85 -3.74 -13.47
N GLY A 97 -9.57 -2.53 -13.93
CA GLY A 97 -9.46 -2.20 -15.36
C GLY A 97 -8.27 -2.92 -16.04
N ARG A 98 -8.45 -3.37 -17.28
CA ARG A 98 -7.43 -4.14 -18.04
C ARG A 98 -6.11 -3.41 -18.29
N ASN A 99 -6.06 -2.10 -18.10
CA ASN A 99 -4.89 -1.27 -18.37
C ASN A 99 -4.16 -0.84 -17.09
N VAL A 100 -4.53 -1.40 -15.94
CA VAL A 100 -3.89 -1.12 -14.64
C VAL A 100 -2.82 -2.18 -14.40
N GLU A 101 -1.60 -1.75 -14.11
CA GLU A 101 -0.51 -2.66 -13.75
C GLU A 101 -0.72 -3.16 -12.33
N THR A 102 -0.90 -4.46 -12.19
CA THR A 102 -1.19 -5.11 -10.91
C THR A 102 -0.30 -6.31 -10.66
N VAL A 103 -0.12 -6.61 -9.38
CA VAL A 103 0.45 -7.88 -8.91
C VAL A 103 -0.63 -8.65 -8.16
N GLU A 104 -0.86 -9.89 -8.56
CA GLU A 104 -1.78 -10.80 -7.88
C GLU A 104 -1.13 -11.35 -6.61
N ILE A 105 -1.90 -11.36 -5.52
CA ILE A 105 -1.52 -11.95 -4.25
C ILE A 105 -2.57 -12.95 -3.79
N GLU A 106 -2.14 -13.93 -3.00
CA GLU A 106 -3.05 -14.81 -2.27
C GLU A 106 -3.05 -14.46 -0.78
N ALA A 107 -4.23 -14.30 -0.21
CA ALA A 107 -4.39 -14.00 1.20
C ALA A 107 -5.58 -14.76 1.80
N LYS A 108 -5.47 -15.11 3.07
CA LYS A 108 -6.56 -15.74 3.82
C LYS A 108 -7.42 -14.64 4.46
N VAL A 109 -8.73 -14.76 4.34
CA VAL A 109 -9.68 -13.84 4.96
C VAL A 109 -9.83 -14.20 6.44
N GLU A 110 -9.53 -13.25 7.32
CA GLU A 110 -9.70 -13.40 8.77
C GLU A 110 -11.01 -12.78 9.26
N VAL A 111 -11.36 -11.58 8.75
CA VAL A 111 -12.60 -10.88 9.10
C VAL A 111 -13.19 -10.23 7.85
N VAL A 112 -14.52 -10.20 7.76
CA VAL A 112 -15.28 -9.48 6.74
C VAL A 112 -16.17 -8.46 7.43
N GLU A 113 -15.98 -7.18 7.14
CA GLU A 113 -16.71 -6.07 7.75
C GLU A 113 -17.53 -5.31 6.69
N PRO A 114 -18.83 -5.63 6.50
CA PRO A 114 -19.67 -4.89 5.59
C PRO A 114 -20.02 -3.51 6.14
N MET A 115 -19.65 -2.45 5.42
CA MET A 115 -19.90 -1.05 5.80
C MET A 115 -21.10 -0.43 5.07
N GLY A 116 -21.79 -1.24 4.25
CA GLY A 116 -22.95 -0.82 3.47
C GLY A 116 -22.61 -0.52 2.01
N ASN A 117 -21.81 0.52 1.76
CA ASN A 117 -21.36 0.89 0.40
C ASN A 117 -19.99 0.30 0.03
N GLU A 118 -19.32 -0.35 0.95
CA GLU A 118 -18.01 -0.98 0.79
C GLU A 118 -17.85 -2.11 1.80
N VAL A 119 -16.86 -2.97 1.60
CA VAL A 119 -16.50 -4.05 2.53
C VAL A 119 -15.02 -3.92 2.89
N PHE A 120 -14.70 -3.99 4.18
CA PHE A 120 -13.32 -4.14 4.64
C PHE A 120 -13.02 -5.62 4.87
N LEU A 121 -11.93 -6.08 4.27
CA LEU A 121 -11.43 -7.44 4.47
C LEU A 121 -10.14 -7.36 5.29
N ASN A 122 -10.17 -7.96 6.48
CA ASN A 122 -8.94 -8.21 7.23
C ASN A 122 -8.36 -9.53 6.72
N LEU A 123 -7.14 -9.47 6.24
CA LEU A 123 -6.47 -10.52 5.49
C LEU A 123 -5.14 -10.89 6.12
N THR A 124 -4.67 -12.10 5.90
CA THR A 124 -3.30 -12.49 6.21
C THR A 124 -2.67 -13.27 5.06
N THR A 125 -1.40 -12.97 4.76
CA THR A 125 -0.56 -13.79 3.89
C THR A 125 0.12 -14.92 4.66
N GLY A 126 -0.18 -15.06 5.96
CA GLY A 126 0.46 -15.98 6.91
C GLY A 126 1.54 -15.30 7.75
N LYS A 127 2.19 -14.26 7.25
CA LYS A 127 3.20 -13.46 7.95
C LYS A 127 2.76 -12.01 8.16
N THR A 128 2.07 -11.44 7.16
CA THR A 128 1.66 -10.05 7.15
C THR A 128 0.14 -9.93 7.18
N ALA A 129 -0.36 -9.08 8.08
CA ALA A 129 -1.76 -8.67 8.09
C ALA A 129 -1.98 -7.50 7.13
N LEU A 130 -3.07 -7.55 6.37
CA LEU A 130 -3.48 -6.50 5.42
C LEU A 130 -4.96 -6.19 5.58
N VAL A 131 -5.34 -4.96 5.30
CA VAL A 131 -6.75 -4.56 5.15
C VAL A 131 -6.97 -4.19 3.69
N ALA A 132 -7.97 -4.79 3.05
CA ALA A 132 -8.44 -4.39 1.72
C ALA A 132 -9.81 -3.72 1.83
N ARG A 133 -10.08 -2.74 0.96
CA ARG A 133 -11.39 -2.11 0.79
C ARG A 133 -11.94 -2.45 -0.58
N VAL A 134 -12.99 -3.26 -0.60
CA VAL A 134 -13.52 -3.84 -1.83
C VAL A 134 -15.00 -3.47 -2.05
N ASP A 135 -15.49 -3.75 -3.24
CA ASP A 135 -16.89 -3.56 -3.61
C ASP A 135 -17.84 -4.33 -2.64
N PRO A 136 -19.01 -3.77 -2.27
CA PRO A 136 -19.96 -4.40 -1.36
C PRO A 136 -20.50 -5.75 -1.87
N LEU A 137 -20.39 -6.05 -3.15
CA LEU A 137 -20.79 -7.34 -3.73
C LEU A 137 -19.72 -8.43 -3.56
N TYR A 138 -18.46 -8.04 -3.26
CA TYR A 138 -17.38 -8.99 -3.02
C TYR A 138 -17.37 -9.43 -1.55
N MET A 139 -18.02 -10.54 -1.27
CA MET A 139 -18.24 -11.06 0.08
C MET A 139 -17.65 -12.46 0.25
N PRO A 140 -16.32 -12.62 0.34
CA PRO A 140 -15.70 -13.90 0.62
C PRO A 140 -16.06 -14.40 2.03
N ARG A 141 -15.89 -15.70 2.26
CA ARG A 141 -16.10 -16.27 3.60
C ARG A 141 -14.85 -16.12 4.46
N VAL A 142 -15.05 -15.98 5.77
CA VAL A 142 -13.96 -16.12 6.74
C VAL A 142 -13.29 -17.49 6.55
N ASP A 143 -11.98 -17.54 6.73
CA ASP A 143 -11.08 -18.67 6.48
C ASP A 143 -10.89 -19.03 4.98
N GLN A 144 -11.54 -18.36 4.05
CA GLN A 144 -11.32 -18.55 2.61
C GLN A 144 -9.98 -17.93 2.20
N THR A 145 -9.21 -18.63 1.36
CA THR A 145 -8.11 -18.04 0.61
C THR A 145 -8.65 -17.39 -0.65
N VAL A 146 -8.31 -16.14 -0.86
CA VAL A 146 -8.76 -15.32 -1.99
C VAL A 146 -7.55 -14.81 -2.77
N LYS A 147 -7.76 -14.57 -4.05
CA LYS A 147 -6.83 -13.84 -4.90
C LYS A 147 -7.25 -12.38 -4.96
N LEU A 148 -6.28 -11.49 -4.79
CA LEU A 148 -6.48 -10.05 -4.86
C LEU A 148 -5.40 -9.44 -5.75
N ALA A 149 -5.68 -8.28 -6.33
CA ALA A 149 -4.77 -7.55 -7.18
C ALA A 149 -4.33 -6.25 -6.50
N ILE A 150 -3.03 -6.04 -6.34
CA ILE A 150 -2.45 -4.80 -5.83
C ILE A 150 -2.07 -3.91 -7.01
N GLU A 151 -2.53 -2.66 -7.01
CA GLU A 151 -2.17 -1.65 -8.00
C GLU A 151 -0.75 -1.13 -7.73
N VAL A 152 0.23 -1.57 -8.51
CA VAL A 152 1.67 -1.37 -8.26
C VAL A 152 2.03 0.12 -8.25
N GLU A 153 1.53 0.90 -9.21
CA GLU A 153 1.83 2.33 -9.33
C GLU A 153 1.35 3.17 -8.14
N LYS A 154 0.44 2.65 -7.33
CA LYS A 154 -0.06 3.29 -6.11
C LYS A 154 0.76 2.96 -4.86
N ALA A 155 1.61 1.95 -4.93
CA ALA A 155 2.44 1.55 -3.81
C ALA A 155 3.41 2.66 -3.41
N HIS A 156 3.59 2.85 -2.11
CA HIS A 156 4.52 3.79 -1.50
C HIS A 156 5.71 3.03 -0.92
N PHE A 157 6.87 3.66 -0.85
CA PHE A 157 8.04 3.09 -0.21
C PHE A 157 8.64 4.11 0.74
N PHE A 158 9.00 3.65 1.93
CA PHE A 158 9.56 4.47 3.00
C PHE A 158 10.86 3.86 3.49
N ASP A 159 11.81 4.73 3.82
CA ASP A 159 13.03 4.32 4.50
C ASP A 159 12.69 3.71 5.86
N LEU A 160 13.40 2.64 6.23
CA LEU A 160 13.09 1.89 7.44
C LEU A 160 13.38 2.67 8.73
N ASP A 161 14.44 3.48 8.73
CA ASP A 161 14.94 4.18 9.92
C ASP A 161 14.38 5.59 10.04
N SER A 162 14.41 6.37 8.95
CA SER A 162 13.92 7.76 8.94
C SER A 162 12.40 7.85 8.73
N GLU A 163 11.77 6.79 8.25
CA GLU A 163 10.36 6.74 7.82
C GLU A 163 10.02 7.72 6.67
N GLU A 164 11.01 8.34 6.04
CA GLU A 164 10.81 9.26 4.93
C GLU A 164 10.42 8.53 3.64
N SER A 165 9.61 9.20 2.80
CA SER A 165 9.20 8.65 1.50
C SER A 165 10.41 8.56 0.55
N LEU A 166 10.60 7.39 -0.05
CA LEU A 166 11.67 7.12 -1.02
C LEU A 166 11.25 7.44 -2.46
N LEU A 167 9.98 7.64 -2.72
CA LEU A 167 9.46 8.02 -4.03
C LEU A 167 9.28 9.54 -4.14
N GLN A 168 9.97 10.14 -5.08
CA GLN A 168 9.73 11.53 -5.48
C GLN A 168 8.56 11.56 -6.46
N ARG A 169 7.37 11.83 -5.97
CA ARG A 169 6.15 11.94 -6.80
C ARG A 169 5.68 13.38 -6.96
#